data_b0980a405cff9b55e235238563a07c14
#
_entry.id   b0980a405cff9b55e235238563a07c14
#
_cell.length_a   1.000
_cell.length_b   1.000
_cell.length_c   1.000
_cell.angle_alpha   90.00
_cell.angle_beta   90.00
_cell.angle_gamma   90.00
#
_symmetry.space_group_name_H-M   'P 1'
#
loop_
_entity.id
_entity.type
_entity.pdbx_description
1 polymer ?
#
loop_
_entity_poly.entity_id
_entity_poly.type
_entity_poly.pdbx_seq_one_letter_code
_entity_poly.pdbx_strand_id
1 'polypeptide(L)'
;TATALLGDLTDAEIENGLAELEAQGRGELTAEGAQGPLAAKPSVDLRYKGQSYTLNVPWHSRAQAKQAFVALHRQRFGYDHDTELELVNLRLAVTAQGVELVLPRADFDNTNRSTKSAANKVHSTHPASSATTYGSGAYPSIRREALDEHEREGPLVIIELAATTFVAPGWCAKRD
;
A
#
# COMPACT_ATOMS: atom_id res chain seq x y z
N THR A 1 4.64 -25.52 -5.13
CA THR A 1 4.42 -25.70 -6.60
C THR A 1 5.69 -26.26 -7.19
N ALA A 2 5.61 -27.37 -7.95
CA ALA A 2 6.77 -27.94 -8.63
C ALA A 2 7.06 -27.09 -9.88
N THR A 3 8.33 -26.69 -10.06
CA THR A 3 8.78 -26.01 -11.28
C THR A 3 8.65 -26.97 -12.46
N ALA A 4 8.05 -26.53 -13.56
CA ALA A 4 7.88 -27.32 -14.78
C ALA A 4 8.26 -26.49 -16.01
N LEU A 5 8.69 -27.16 -17.09
CA LEU A 5 8.87 -26.48 -18.36
C LEU A 5 7.53 -25.96 -18.89
N LEU A 6 7.50 -24.70 -19.28
CA LEU A 6 6.28 -24.08 -19.79
C LEU A 6 5.76 -24.80 -21.06
N GLY A 7 6.66 -25.38 -21.84
CA GLY A 7 6.33 -26.17 -23.04
C GLY A 7 5.63 -27.50 -22.76
N ASP A 8 5.88 -28.09 -21.60
CA ASP A 8 5.33 -29.39 -21.20
C ASP A 8 3.92 -29.28 -20.60
N LEU A 9 3.52 -28.06 -20.21
CA LEU A 9 2.21 -27.78 -19.65
C LEU A 9 1.21 -27.37 -20.74
N THR A 10 -0.01 -27.80 -20.63
CA THR A 10 -1.12 -27.32 -21.43
C THR A 10 -1.70 -26.02 -20.85
N ASP A 11 -2.33 -25.19 -21.66
CA ASP A 11 -3.02 -24.00 -21.17
C ASP A 11 -4.12 -24.38 -20.17
N ALA A 12 -4.81 -25.50 -20.40
CA ALA A 12 -5.86 -26.00 -19.50
C ALA A 12 -5.33 -26.36 -18.11
N GLU A 13 -4.14 -26.95 -17.97
CA GLU A 13 -3.55 -27.26 -16.67
C GLU A 13 -3.24 -25.99 -15.89
N ILE A 14 -2.72 -24.97 -16.54
CA ILE A 14 -2.42 -23.68 -15.92
C ILE A 14 -3.73 -22.95 -15.54
N GLU A 15 -4.71 -22.94 -16.43
CA GLU A 15 -6.03 -22.33 -16.18
C GLU A 15 -6.77 -23.00 -15.03
N ASN A 16 -6.73 -24.35 -14.92
CA ASN A 16 -7.30 -25.08 -13.80
C ASN A 16 -6.63 -24.66 -12.48
N GLY A 17 -5.30 -24.59 -12.43
CA GLY A 17 -4.59 -24.12 -11.23
C GLY A 17 -4.93 -22.67 -10.85
N LEU A 18 -5.10 -21.80 -11.83
CA LEU A 18 -5.53 -20.42 -11.60
C LEU A 18 -6.99 -20.35 -11.14
N ALA A 19 -7.87 -21.19 -11.67
CA ALA A 19 -9.27 -21.26 -11.25
C ALA A 19 -9.43 -21.76 -9.79
N GLU A 20 -8.59 -22.71 -9.37
CA GLU A 20 -8.55 -23.15 -7.97
C GLU A 20 -8.12 -22.01 -7.05
N LEU A 21 -7.06 -21.26 -7.41
CA LEU A 21 -6.62 -20.08 -6.67
C LEU A 21 -7.70 -18.99 -6.63
N GLU A 22 -8.43 -18.80 -7.73
CA GLU A 22 -9.53 -17.83 -7.79
C GLU A 22 -10.67 -18.22 -6.87
N ALA A 23 -11.08 -19.47 -6.87
CA ALA A 23 -12.13 -19.96 -5.99
C ALA A 23 -11.75 -19.78 -4.51
N GLN A 24 -10.49 -20.10 -4.16
CA GLN A 24 -9.96 -19.88 -2.82
C GLN A 24 -9.95 -18.39 -2.44
N GLY A 25 -9.33 -17.55 -3.25
CA GLY A 25 -9.20 -16.11 -2.94
C GLY A 25 -10.55 -15.38 -2.87
N ARG A 26 -11.52 -15.76 -3.71
CA ARG A 26 -12.91 -15.25 -3.61
C ARG A 26 -13.58 -15.70 -2.32
N GLY A 27 -13.37 -16.96 -1.93
CA GLY A 27 -13.90 -17.50 -0.67
C GLY A 27 -13.34 -16.76 0.55
N GLU A 28 -12.03 -16.54 0.60
CA GLU A 28 -11.36 -15.82 1.68
C GLU A 28 -11.87 -14.38 1.80
N LEU A 29 -11.90 -13.61 0.70
CA LEU A 29 -12.41 -12.23 0.72
C LEU A 29 -13.88 -12.15 1.12
N THR A 30 -14.70 -13.12 0.69
CA THR A 30 -16.11 -13.18 1.09
C THR A 30 -16.24 -13.46 2.60
N ALA A 31 -15.42 -14.36 3.14
CA ALA A 31 -15.39 -14.66 4.58
C ALA A 31 -14.92 -13.46 5.42
N GLU A 32 -14.02 -12.62 4.86
CA GLU A 32 -13.60 -11.35 5.47
C GLU A 32 -14.66 -10.23 5.36
N GLY A 33 -15.79 -10.50 4.72
CA GLY A 33 -16.91 -9.56 4.60
C GLY A 33 -16.80 -8.62 3.39
N ALA A 34 -15.96 -8.91 2.41
CA ALA A 34 -15.92 -8.14 1.18
C ALA A 34 -17.28 -8.15 0.47
N GLN A 35 -17.80 -6.97 0.16
CA GLN A 35 -19.06 -6.79 -0.55
C GLN A 35 -18.81 -6.23 -1.95
N GLY A 36 -19.65 -6.63 -2.91
CA GLY A 36 -19.59 -6.14 -4.28
C GLY A 36 -18.78 -7.04 -5.22
N PRO A 37 -18.53 -6.58 -6.46
CA PRO A 37 -17.85 -7.36 -7.48
C PRO A 37 -16.37 -7.57 -7.12
N LEU A 38 -15.92 -8.82 -7.24
CA LEU A 38 -14.54 -9.21 -7.05
C LEU A 38 -13.85 -9.30 -8.42
N ALA A 39 -12.74 -8.60 -8.60
CA ALA A 39 -11.90 -8.67 -9.79
C ALA A 39 -10.71 -9.60 -9.54
N ALA A 40 -10.45 -10.51 -10.50
CA ALA A 40 -9.31 -11.42 -10.47
C ALA A 40 -8.29 -11.03 -11.53
N LYS A 41 -7.00 -11.03 -11.18
CA LYS A 41 -5.89 -10.74 -12.08
C LYS A 41 -4.89 -11.89 -12.01
N PRO A 42 -4.95 -12.85 -12.96
CA PRO A 42 -4.02 -13.97 -13.02
C PRO A 42 -2.66 -13.51 -13.54
N SER A 43 -1.59 -14.09 -13.01
CA SER A 43 -0.22 -13.90 -13.46
C SER A 43 0.62 -15.12 -13.19
N VAL A 44 1.76 -15.23 -13.85
CA VAL A 44 2.68 -16.34 -13.70
C VAL A 44 4.11 -15.85 -13.48
N ASP A 45 4.85 -16.55 -12.63
CA ASP A 45 6.28 -16.33 -12.50
C ASP A 45 7.02 -17.26 -13.45
N LEU A 46 7.71 -16.69 -14.41
CA LEU A 46 8.50 -17.39 -15.40
C LEU A 46 10.00 -17.12 -15.21
N ARG A 47 10.83 -18.05 -15.64
CA ARG A 47 12.28 -17.86 -15.77
C ARG A 47 12.82 -18.63 -16.95
N TYR A 48 13.99 -18.26 -17.45
CA TYR A 48 14.73 -19.14 -18.34
C TYR A 48 15.24 -20.35 -17.58
N LYS A 49 15.20 -21.51 -18.22
CA LYS A 49 15.68 -22.77 -17.64
C LYS A 49 17.09 -22.63 -17.08
N GLY A 50 17.24 -23.02 -15.82
CA GLY A 50 18.51 -22.96 -15.11
C GLY A 50 18.86 -21.60 -14.48
N GLN A 51 18.02 -20.56 -14.67
CA GLN A 51 18.20 -19.29 -13.97
C GLN A 51 17.50 -19.30 -12.59
N SER A 52 18.06 -18.57 -11.65
CA SER A 52 17.46 -18.41 -10.30
C SER A 52 16.44 -17.30 -10.21
N TYR A 53 16.47 -16.33 -11.14
CA TYR A 53 15.63 -15.16 -11.12
C TYR A 53 14.36 -15.34 -11.93
N THR A 54 13.21 -15.00 -11.36
CA THR A 54 11.90 -15.05 -12.02
C THR A 54 11.36 -13.66 -12.35
N LEU A 55 10.57 -13.56 -13.40
CA LEU A 55 9.78 -12.39 -13.75
C LEU A 55 8.30 -12.75 -13.71
N ASN A 56 7.51 -11.89 -13.08
CA ASN A 56 6.06 -12.03 -13.06
C ASN A 56 5.47 -11.36 -14.30
N VAL A 57 4.61 -12.08 -15.02
CA VAL A 57 3.91 -11.59 -16.20
C VAL A 57 2.42 -11.92 -16.13
N PRO A 58 1.53 -11.10 -16.70
CA PRO A 58 0.11 -11.39 -16.79
C PRO A 58 -0.13 -12.71 -17.53
N TRP A 59 -1.13 -13.47 -17.07
CA TRP A 59 -1.59 -14.67 -17.75
C TRP A 59 -2.83 -14.38 -18.60
N HIS A 60 -2.75 -14.68 -19.90
CA HIS A 60 -3.88 -14.73 -20.82
C HIS A 60 -3.83 -15.98 -21.68
N SER A 61 -2.64 -16.36 -22.11
CA SER A 61 -2.31 -17.61 -22.78
C SER A 61 -0.80 -17.84 -22.67
N ARG A 62 -0.36 -19.07 -22.90
CA ARG A 62 1.07 -19.41 -22.90
C ARG A 62 1.88 -18.58 -23.90
N ALA A 63 1.34 -18.36 -25.10
CA ALA A 63 2.01 -17.56 -26.12
C ALA A 63 2.19 -16.09 -25.68
N GLN A 64 1.15 -15.49 -25.09
CA GLN A 64 1.21 -14.11 -24.59
C GLN A 64 2.11 -13.97 -23.38
N ALA A 65 2.08 -14.93 -22.45
CA ALA A 65 2.96 -14.94 -21.30
C ALA A 65 4.45 -15.05 -21.73
N LYS A 66 4.76 -15.91 -22.69
CA LYS A 66 6.12 -16.00 -23.28
C LYS A 66 6.54 -14.67 -23.90
N GLN A 67 5.69 -14.03 -24.71
CA GLN A 67 5.99 -12.73 -25.31
C GLN A 67 6.22 -11.64 -24.26
N ALA A 68 5.35 -11.57 -23.25
CA ALA A 68 5.46 -10.60 -22.16
C ALA A 68 6.75 -10.80 -21.35
N PHE A 69 7.12 -12.07 -21.09
CA PHE A 69 8.35 -12.41 -20.40
C PHE A 69 9.59 -11.96 -21.19
N VAL A 70 9.68 -12.29 -22.47
CA VAL A 70 10.83 -11.91 -23.31
C VAL A 70 10.96 -10.38 -23.40
N ALA A 71 9.85 -9.67 -23.58
CA ALA A 71 9.85 -8.20 -23.63
C ALA A 71 10.32 -7.59 -22.32
N LEU A 72 9.80 -8.07 -21.19
CA LEU A 72 10.16 -7.62 -19.85
C LEU A 72 11.62 -7.95 -19.52
N HIS A 73 12.09 -9.14 -19.89
CA HIS A 73 13.47 -9.57 -19.68
C HIS A 73 14.44 -8.69 -20.46
N ARG A 74 14.13 -8.43 -21.76
CA ARG A 74 14.95 -7.53 -22.60
C ARG A 74 14.96 -6.10 -22.05
N GLN A 75 13.82 -5.60 -21.59
CA GLN A 75 13.73 -4.27 -20.95
C GLN A 75 14.61 -4.17 -19.71
N ARG A 76 14.63 -5.24 -18.89
CA ARG A 76 15.30 -5.20 -17.59
C ARG A 76 16.79 -5.53 -17.65
N PHE A 77 17.19 -6.44 -18.54
CA PHE A 77 18.54 -6.98 -18.62
C PHE A 77 19.27 -6.66 -19.93
N GLY A 78 18.58 -6.10 -20.94
CA GLY A 78 19.16 -5.69 -22.21
C GLY A 78 19.30 -6.81 -23.25
N TYR A 79 18.96 -8.05 -22.91
CA TYR A 79 19.09 -9.22 -23.78
C TYR A 79 17.96 -10.22 -23.57
N ASP A 80 17.85 -11.18 -24.45
CA ASP A 80 17.01 -12.36 -24.35
C ASP A 80 17.81 -13.63 -24.65
N HIS A 81 17.31 -14.77 -24.21
CA HIS A 81 17.91 -16.06 -24.46
C HIS A 81 16.99 -16.91 -25.35
N ASP A 82 17.58 -17.67 -26.25
CA ASP A 82 16.87 -18.73 -26.98
C ASP A 82 16.91 -20.04 -26.18
N THR A 83 16.27 -19.99 -25.00
CA THR A 83 16.24 -21.10 -24.05
C THR A 83 14.79 -21.31 -23.61
N GLU A 84 14.46 -22.55 -23.22
CA GLU A 84 13.15 -22.92 -22.68
C GLU A 84 12.82 -22.10 -21.42
N LEU A 85 11.53 -21.84 -21.24
CA LEU A 85 11.01 -21.19 -20.05
C LEU A 85 10.50 -22.21 -19.06
N GLU A 86 10.73 -21.95 -17.78
CA GLU A 86 10.14 -22.67 -16.66
C GLU A 86 9.05 -21.84 -16.01
N LEU A 87 7.90 -22.47 -15.77
CA LEU A 87 6.86 -21.95 -14.89
C LEU A 87 7.24 -22.29 -13.45
N VAL A 88 7.35 -21.27 -12.61
CA VAL A 88 7.74 -21.41 -11.20
C VAL A 88 6.55 -21.29 -10.27
N ASN A 89 5.69 -20.27 -10.48
CA ASN A 89 4.50 -20.08 -9.67
C ASN A 89 3.31 -19.61 -10.53
N LEU A 90 2.13 -20.02 -10.13
CA LEU A 90 0.88 -19.38 -10.48
C LEU A 90 0.55 -18.34 -9.42
N ARG A 91 0.13 -17.16 -9.82
CA ARG A 91 -0.30 -16.10 -8.93
C ARG A 91 -1.66 -15.56 -9.33
N LEU A 92 -2.44 -15.24 -8.34
CA LEU A 92 -3.72 -14.58 -8.53
C LEU A 92 -3.87 -13.44 -7.52
N ALA A 93 -4.20 -12.27 -8.01
CA ALA A 93 -4.65 -11.16 -7.16
C ALA A 93 -6.16 -11.05 -7.29
N VAL A 94 -6.88 -11.29 -6.18
CA VAL A 94 -8.33 -11.03 -6.11
C VAL A 94 -8.53 -9.75 -5.31
N THR A 95 -9.26 -8.80 -5.90
CA THR A 95 -9.52 -7.50 -5.28
C THR A 95 -11.02 -7.25 -5.22
N ALA A 96 -11.51 -6.79 -4.06
CA ALA A 96 -12.84 -6.23 -3.94
C ALA A 96 -12.82 -4.76 -4.39
N GLN A 97 -13.90 -4.30 -4.98
CA GLN A 97 -14.06 -2.88 -5.25
C GLN A 97 -14.23 -2.18 -3.90
N GLY A 98 -13.20 -1.46 -3.46
CA GLY A 98 -13.22 -0.69 -2.23
C GLY A 98 -14.22 0.47 -2.31
N VAL A 99 -14.71 0.89 -1.15
CA VAL A 99 -15.40 2.18 -1.05
C VAL A 99 -14.36 3.27 -1.36
N GLU A 100 -14.69 4.18 -2.27
CA GLU A 100 -13.83 5.33 -2.55
C GLU A 100 -13.66 6.14 -1.26
N LEU A 101 -12.47 6.07 -0.69
CA LEU A 101 -12.11 6.90 0.46
C LEU A 101 -11.90 8.32 -0.06
N VAL A 102 -12.95 9.13 0.03
CA VAL A 102 -12.82 10.57 -0.17
C VAL A 102 -12.11 11.13 1.06
N LEU A 103 -10.78 11.19 0.97
CA LEU A 103 -10.00 11.90 1.97
C LEU A 103 -10.36 13.38 1.87
N PRO A 104 -10.82 14.01 2.97
CA PRO A 104 -11.03 15.46 2.96
C PRO A 104 -9.70 16.13 2.59
N ARG A 105 -9.69 16.92 1.52
CA ARG A 105 -8.54 17.78 1.24
C ARG A 105 -8.38 18.71 2.44
N ALA A 106 -7.25 18.61 3.11
CA ALA A 106 -6.83 19.67 4.00
C ALA A 106 -6.55 20.88 3.11
N ASP A 107 -7.46 21.84 3.09
CA ASP A 107 -7.18 23.15 2.53
C ASP A 107 -6.11 23.78 3.43
N PHE A 108 -4.87 23.61 3.04
CA PHE A 108 -3.79 24.43 3.58
C PHE A 108 -4.01 25.83 3.03
N ASP A 109 -4.86 26.59 3.73
CA ASP A 109 -5.04 27.99 3.44
C ASP A 109 -3.71 28.73 3.74
N ASN A 110 -2.94 28.93 2.68
CA ASN A 110 -1.65 29.60 2.70
C ASN A 110 -1.84 31.13 2.75
N THR A 111 -2.99 31.60 3.25
CA THR A 111 -3.31 33.03 3.32
C THR A 111 -2.74 33.75 4.55
N ASN A 112 -1.88 33.11 5.34
CA ASN A 112 -1.23 33.80 6.45
C ASN A 112 0.22 34.24 6.14
N ARG A 113 0.41 34.75 4.91
CA ARG A 113 1.63 35.46 4.53
C ARG A 113 1.28 36.92 4.23
N SER A 114 1.12 37.70 5.25
CA SER A 114 1.23 39.15 5.29
C SER A 114 0.16 39.82 6.18
N THR A 115 0.52 40.10 7.40
CA THR A 115 0.28 41.43 7.94
C THR A 115 1.34 41.75 8.97
N LYS A 116 1.97 42.87 8.73
CA LYS A 116 2.95 43.55 9.55
C LYS A 116 2.38 43.96 10.91
N SER A 117 3.25 43.81 11.91
CA SER A 117 3.47 44.78 12.99
C SER A 117 2.26 45.37 13.71
N ALA A 118 2.09 44.98 14.96
CA ALA A 118 1.99 45.93 16.05
C ALA A 118 2.33 45.24 17.38
N ALA A 119 3.23 45.87 18.08
CA ALA A 119 3.66 45.44 19.40
C ALA A 119 2.50 45.44 20.39
N ASN A 120 2.33 44.32 21.10
CA ASN A 120 1.83 44.42 22.46
C ASN A 120 2.38 43.25 23.30
N LYS A 121 3.13 43.66 24.29
CA LYS A 121 3.87 42.84 25.22
C LYS A 121 2.89 42.34 26.28
N VAL A 122 2.48 41.09 26.15
CA VAL A 122 1.82 40.37 27.25
C VAL A 122 2.55 39.08 27.49
N HIS A 123 3.15 38.93 28.64
CA HIS A 123 3.71 37.71 29.14
C HIS A 123 2.58 36.64 29.24
N SER A 124 2.57 35.71 28.33
CA SER A 124 1.84 34.45 28.48
C SER A 124 2.80 33.30 28.27
N THR A 125 3.15 32.65 29.35
CA THR A 125 4.02 31.47 29.40
C THR A 125 3.21 30.20 29.09
N HIS A 126 2.64 30.08 27.86
CA HIS A 126 2.14 28.81 27.37
C HIS A 126 2.44 28.68 25.90
N PRO A 127 3.11 27.60 25.43
CA PRO A 127 3.31 27.39 24.02
C PRO A 127 1.96 27.19 23.34
N ALA A 128 1.75 27.93 22.25
CA ALA A 128 0.53 27.90 21.47
C ALA A 128 0.21 26.48 20.99
N SER A 129 -0.85 25.90 21.50
CA SER A 129 -1.45 24.69 21.01
C SER A 129 -2.15 25.03 19.68
N SER A 130 -1.62 24.55 18.56
CA SER A 130 -2.33 24.58 17.30
C SER A 130 -3.28 23.39 17.20
N ALA A 131 -4.53 23.62 16.77
CA ALA A 131 -5.46 22.53 16.52
C ALA A 131 -5.25 21.97 15.11
N THR A 132 -5.03 20.68 15.01
CA THR A 132 -4.97 19.96 13.72
C THR A 132 -6.25 19.15 13.56
N THR A 133 -6.94 19.35 12.44
CA THR A 133 -8.22 18.69 12.18
C THR A 133 -7.97 17.34 11.50
N TYR A 134 -8.33 16.25 12.17
CA TYR A 134 -8.41 14.92 11.60
C TYR A 134 -9.86 14.42 11.68
N GLY A 135 -10.49 14.22 10.53
CA GLY A 135 -11.92 13.90 10.48
C GLY A 135 -12.81 15.11 10.82
N SER A 136 -14.00 14.87 11.35
CA SER A 136 -14.97 15.92 11.71
C SER A 136 -14.65 16.64 13.03
N GLY A 137 -13.49 16.43 13.65
CA GLY A 137 -13.09 17.01 14.92
C GLY A 137 -11.72 17.73 14.84
N ALA A 138 -11.62 18.89 15.47
CA ALA A 138 -10.34 19.55 15.71
C ALA A 138 -9.74 18.97 16.98
N TYR A 139 -8.57 18.34 16.88
CA TYR A 139 -7.84 17.81 18.03
C TYR A 139 -6.70 18.75 18.41
N PRO A 140 -6.42 18.94 19.70
CA PRO A 140 -5.24 19.68 20.13
C PRO A 140 -3.99 19.02 19.58
N SER A 141 -3.05 19.81 19.09
CA SER A 141 -1.77 19.30 18.61
C SER A 141 -0.61 19.94 19.37
N ILE A 142 0.38 19.13 19.68
CA ILE A 142 1.62 19.55 20.32
C ILE A 142 2.82 19.05 19.52
N ARG A 143 3.93 19.75 19.59
CA ARG A 143 5.20 19.23 19.07
C ARG A 143 5.80 18.23 20.05
N ARG A 144 6.52 17.24 19.56
CA ARG A 144 7.17 16.23 20.42
C ARG A 144 8.09 16.85 21.45
N GLU A 145 8.76 17.94 21.11
CA GLU A 145 9.65 18.65 22.02
C GLU A 145 8.91 19.30 23.21
N ALA A 146 7.59 19.47 23.08
CA ALA A 146 6.73 20.01 24.15
C ALA A 146 6.15 18.90 25.05
N LEU A 147 6.42 17.62 24.77
CA LEU A 147 6.16 16.53 25.71
C LEU A 147 7.20 16.58 26.83
N ASP A 148 6.70 16.53 28.03
CA ASP A 148 7.49 16.44 29.27
C ASP A 148 7.23 15.08 29.97
N GLU A 149 7.69 14.91 31.16
CA GLU A 149 7.50 13.71 31.99
C GLU A 149 6.06 13.54 32.50
N HIS A 150 5.20 14.56 32.31
CA HIS A 150 3.80 14.49 32.69
C HIS A 150 2.95 13.83 31.63
N GLU A 151 2.01 13.01 32.06
CA GLU A 151 1.07 12.35 31.16
C GLU A 151 0.13 13.35 30.51
N ARG A 152 0.03 13.29 29.16
CA ARG A 152 -0.91 14.06 28.36
C ARG A 152 -2.02 13.15 27.87
N GLU A 153 -3.24 13.38 28.32
CA GLU A 153 -4.40 12.60 27.89
C GLU A 153 -4.82 12.95 26.46
N GLY A 154 -5.23 11.89 25.70
CA GLY A 154 -5.91 12.05 24.42
C GLY A 154 -7.38 12.45 24.54
N PRO A 155 -8.01 12.92 23.44
CA PRO A 155 -7.45 12.90 22.10
C PRO A 155 -6.44 14.05 21.82
N LEU A 156 -5.29 13.68 21.28
CA LEU A 156 -4.15 14.58 21.07
C LEU A 156 -3.34 14.15 19.85
N VAL A 157 -2.84 15.10 19.07
CA VAL A 157 -1.91 14.85 17.96
C VAL A 157 -0.53 15.35 18.34
N ILE A 158 0.46 14.46 18.33
CA ILE A 158 1.87 14.80 18.54
C ILE A 158 2.54 14.89 17.18
N ILE A 159 3.13 16.04 16.89
CA ILE A 159 3.77 16.35 15.59
C ILE A 159 5.28 16.28 15.74
N GLU A 160 5.92 15.51 14.88
CA GLU A 160 7.37 15.40 14.70
C GLU A 160 7.78 15.88 13.30
N LEU A 161 9.07 15.97 13.04
CA LEU A 161 9.58 16.42 11.74
C LEU A 161 9.13 15.52 10.57
N ALA A 162 9.04 14.21 10.77
CA ALA A 162 8.73 13.21 9.74
C ALA A 162 7.58 12.29 10.10
N ALA A 163 6.90 12.51 11.24
CA ALA A 163 5.83 11.65 11.71
C ALA A 163 4.78 12.41 12.51
N THR A 164 3.60 11.84 12.64
CA THR A 164 2.57 12.29 13.57
C THR A 164 2.05 11.08 14.36
N THR A 165 1.84 11.27 15.65
CA THR A 165 1.25 10.26 16.55
C THR A 165 -0.09 10.75 17.04
N PHE A 166 -1.14 9.97 16.85
CA PHE A 166 -2.44 10.24 17.43
C PHE A 166 -2.58 9.48 18.74
N VAL A 167 -2.83 10.21 19.81
CA VAL A 167 -3.18 9.67 21.13
C VAL A 167 -4.70 9.62 21.21
N ALA A 168 -5.26 8.43 21.24
CA ALA A 168 -6.71 8.23 21.27
C ALA A 168 -7.32 8.62 22.64
N PRO A 169 -8.64 8.88 22.71
CA PRO A 169 -9.32 9.07 23.98
C PRO A 169 -9.08 7.90 24.93
N GLY A 170 -8.76 8.18 26.19
CA GLY A 170 -8.44 7.17 27.21
C GLY A 170 -7.00 6.65 27.17
N TRP A 171 -6.16 7.18 26.27
CA TRP A 171 -4.72 6.91 26.20
C TRP A 171 -3.93 8.15 26.64
N CYS A 172 -2.75 7.92 27.19
CA CYS A 172 -1.83 8.97 27.59
C CYS A 172 -0.49 8.87 26.85
N ALA A 173 0.15 9.99 26.67
CA ALA A 173 1.53 10.09 26.16
C ALA A 173 2.38 10.91 27.11
N LYS A 174 3.61 10.48 27.34
CA LYS A 174 4.66 11.21 28.08
C LYS A 174 6.00 10.99 27.43
N ARG A 175 6.97 11.80 27.79
CA ARG A 175 8.38 11.63 27.43
C ARG A 175 9.08 10.87 28.55
N ASP A 176 9.85 9.83 28.18
CA ASP A 176 10.78 9.13 29.07
C ASP A 176 12.06 9.94 29.24
#